data_ec71baf0f40b71a58af3596469ff3d62
#
_entry.id   ec71baf0f40b71a58af3596469ff3d62
#
_cell.length_a   1.000
_cell.length_b   1.000
_cell.length_c   1.000
_cell.angle_alpha   90.00
_cell.angle_beta   90.00
_cell.angle_gamma   90.00
#
_symmetry.space_group_name_H-M   'P 1'
#
loop_
_entity.id
_entity.type
_entity.pdbx_description
1 polymer ?
#
loop_
_entity_poly.entity_id
_entity_poly.type
_entity_poly.pdbx_seq_one_letter_code
_entity_poly.pdbx_strand_id
1 'polypeptide(L)'
;MSFFETSISICGPFRQPRQMLEEQTYEGHVSIHDSSMANNLGFDGAPIEGPAHFSQFDPLMFKLFGQAWFETGCISAHYQNMVVEGEEVRAFATLNNDQKSAIIRAEKRDGTPVLTGSASIGPDHLPTTLDIRRAKLRPSEQLVILADQKVGMKGKQPEHVIMDFDQHMGDLYPFSLKQKTEKITEPSPWYTKEGGRRSPWGKAIIPYEMISVLTEYTAREAEFPRKGPAVGLFADQEIKLIKGPLFVNHPYRLEREICQLSESRRVESSWSLTRVYDEKTNELVAECILNHSLLKASYKDYEADAKALCKKLDA
;
A
#
# COMPACT_ATOMS: atom_id res chain seq x y z
N MET A 1 10.07 42.81 16.25
CA MET A 1 8.91 42.03 16.72
C MET A 1 9.28 40.57 16.55
N SER A 2 9.21 39.78 17.61
CA SER A 2 9.33 38.31 17.51
C SER A 2 7.93 37.73 17.33
N PHE A 3 7.78 36.81 16.37
CA PHE A 3 6.53 36.04 16.16
C PHE A 3 6.88 34.57 16.14
N PHE A 4 5.89 33.75 16.43
CA PHE A 4 5.98 32.31 16.37
C PHE A 4 4.99 31.82 15.32
N GLU A 5 5.46 30.95 14.44
CA GLU A 5 4.62 30.24 13.51
C GLU A 5 4.33 28.84 14.06
N THR A 6 3.08 28.39 13.95
CA THR A 6 2.67 27.02 14.23
C THR A 6 2.28 26.34 12.95
N SER A 7 2.71 25.11 12.78
CA SER A 7 2.32 24.29 11.62
C SER A 7 0.80 24.10 11.57
N ILE A 8 0.22 24.16 10.37
CA ILE A 8 -1.18 23.81 10.14
C ILE A 8 -1.30 22.29 10.27
N SER A 9 -2.05 21.84 11.28
CA SER A 9 -2.36 20.43 11.46
C SER A 9 -3.87 20.25 11.42
N ILE A 10 -4.33 19.33 10.59
CA ILE A 10 -5.75 18.96 10.46
C ILE A 10 -5.92 17.46 10.72
N CYS A 11 -7.11 17.06 11.13
CA CYS A 11 -7.43 15.65 11.32
C CYS A 11 -8.84 15.34 10.85
N GLY A 12 -9.06 14.08 10.49
CA GLY A 12 -10.39 13.52 10.24
C GLY A 12 -11.10 13.14 11.54
N PRO A 13 -12.35 12.67 11.45
CA PRO A 13 -13.03 12.00 12.56
C PRO A 13 -12.41 10.62 12.82
N PHE A 14 -12.75 9.99 13.94
CA PHE A 14 -12.50 8.56 14.12
C PHE A 14 -13.34 7.76 13.15
N ARG A 15 -12.72 6.75 12.53
CA ARG A 15 -13.34 5.82 11.58
C ARG A 15 -13.08 4.38 12.01
N GLN A 16 -13.98 3.50 11.64
CA GLN A 16 -13.84 2.04 11.79
C GLN A 16 -13.66 1.43 10.39
N PRO A 17 -12.43 1.22 9.93
CA PRO A 17 -12.21 0.53 8.67
C PRO A 17 -12.74 -0.91 8.73
N ARG A 18 -13.15 -1.46 7.58
CA ARG A 18 -13.80 -2.76 7.49
C ARG A 18 -12.89 -3.80 6.85
N GLN A 19 -12.92 -5.01 7.37
CA GLN A 19 -12.30 -6.17 6.78
C GLN A 19 -13.00 -6.58 5.48
N MET A 20 -12.22 -6.90 4.44
CA MET A 20 -12.72 -7.40 3.15
C MET A 20 -11.85 -8.53 2.57
N LEU A 21 -10.83 -8.97 3.29
CA LEU A 21 -9.88 -9.99 2.86
C LEU A 21 -10.05 -11.33 3.62
N GLU A 22 -11.17 -11.54 4.30
CA GLU A 22 -11.43 -12.78 5.04
C GLU A 22 -11.43 -14.01 4.12
N GLU A 23 -11.94 -13.85 2.89
CA GLU A 23 -11.97 -14.89 1.86
C GLU A 23 -10.72 -14.90 0.95
N GLN A 24 -9.69 -14.11 1.29
CA GLN A 24 -8.44 -14.08 0.53
C GLN A 24 -7.73 -15.43 0.57
N THR A 25 -7.34 -15.95 -0.58
CA THR A 25 -6.68 -17.24 -0.68
C THR A 25 -5.28 -17.14 -1.29
N TYR A 26 -4.38 -17.97 -0.74
CA TYR A 26 -3.02 -18.15 -1.23
C TYR A 26 -2.76 -19.64 -1.49
N GLU A 27 -1.86 -19.93 -2.42
CA GLU A 27 -1.40 -21.30 -2.62
C GLU A 27 -0.59 -21.78 -1.41
N GLY A 28 -1.08 -22.85 -0.75
CA GLY A 28 -0.38 -23.55 0.32
C GLY A 28 -0.50 -22.96 1.72
N HIS A 29 -1.17 -21.81 1.91
CA HIS A 29 -1.45 -21.28 3.25
C HIS A 29 -2.69 -20.37 3.29
N VAL A 30 -3.24 -20.18 4.46
CA VAL A 30 -4.32 -19.24 4.74
C VAL A 30 -3.75 -17.83 4.88
N SER A 31 -4.53 -16.81 4.52
CA SER A 31 -4.13 -15.41 4.65
C SER A 31 -3.95 -14.99 6.11
N ILE A 32 -3.11 -13.96 6.37
CA ILE A 32 -3.04 -13.27 7.66
C ILE A 32 -4.37 -12.59 8.02
N HIS A 33 -5.22 -12.33 7.03
CA HIS A 33 -6.56 -11.76 7.23
C HIS A 33 -7.59 -12.81 7.69
N ASP A 34 -7.19 -14.08 7.84
CA ASP A 34 -7.93 -15.10 8.56
C ASP A 34 -7.60 -15.03 10.05
N SER A 35 -8.63 -15.02 10.90
CA SER A 35 -8.48 -14.87 12.36
C SER A 35 -7.69 -16.00 13.00
N SER A 36 -7.80 -17.23 12.50
CA SER A 36 -7.07 -18.39 13.03
C SER A 36 -5.58 -18.29 12.71
N MET A 37 -5.25 -17.88 11.49
CA MET A 37 -3.88 -17.68 11.08
C MET A 37 -3.24 -16.50 11.85
N ALA A 38 -3.94 -15.38 11.98
CA ALA A 38 -3.46 -14.24 12.73
C ALA A 38 -3.14 -14.61 14.19
N ASN A 39 -4.04 -15.32 14.88
CA ASN A 39 -3.83 -15.78 16.25
C ASN A 39 -2.65 -16.75 16.36
N ASN A 40 -2.48 -17.68 15.42
CA ASN A 40 -1.35 -18.61 15.38
C ASN A 40 0.01 -17.89 15.22
N LEU A 41 0.02 -16.71 14.61
CA LEU A 41 1.20 -15.87 14.46
C LEU A 41 1.40 -14.88 15.62
N GLY A 42 0.52 -14.95 16.65
CA GLY A 42 0.61 -14.11 17.85
C GLY A 42 0.01 -12.71 17.69
N PHE A 43 -0.93 -12.53 16.76
CA PHE A 43 -1.71 -11.30 16.61
C PHE A 43 -3.08 -11.44 17.31
N ASP A 44 -3.62 -10.33 17.80
CA ASP A 44 -4.89 -10.31 18.55
C ASP A 44 -6.14 -10.51 17.67
N GLY A 45 -5.98 -10.61 16.35
CA GLY A 45 -7.06 -10.83 15.38
C GLY A 45 -6.62 -10.58 13.95
N ALA A 46 -7.52 -10.84 13.01
CA ALA A 46 -7.28 -10.60 11.58
C ALA A 46 -7.12 -9.09 11.31
N PRO A 47 -5.98 -8.65 10.76
CA PRO A 47 -5.76 -7.23 10.51
C PRO A 47 -6.61 -6.73 9.35
N ILE A 48 -7.00 -5.46 9.42
CA ILE A 48 -7.45 -4.69 8.27
C ILE A 48 -6.26 -4.47 7.34
N GLU A 49 -6.46 -4.53 6.03
CA GLU A 49 -5.41 -4.22 5.07
C GLU A 49 -4.88 -2.80 5.25
N GLY A 50 -3.56 -2.62 5.23
CA GLY A 50 -2.92 -1.32 5.44
C GLY A 50 -3.41 -0.22 4.51
N PRO A 51 -3.55 -0.46 3.18
CA PRO A 51 -4.05 0.52 2.22
C PRO A 51 -5.46 1.06 2.51
N ALA A 52 -6.31 0.34 3.24
CA ALA A 52 -7.64 0.84 3.63
C ALA A 52 -7.58 2.16 4.43
N HIS A 53 -6.44 2.42 5.09
CA HIS A 53 -6.22 3.68 5.79
C HIS A 53 -5.95 4.87 4.85
N PHE A 54 -5.59 4.65 3.59
CA PHE A 54 -5.30 5.74 2.64
C PHE A 54 -6.52 6.61 2.37
N SER A 55 -7.71 6.02 2.32
CA SER A 55 -8.95 6.77 2.13
C SER A 55 -9.19 7.82 3.20
N GLN A 56 -8.71 7.60 4.44
CA GLN A 56 -8.87 8.58 5.53
C GLN A 56 -8.08 9.86 5.26
N PHE A 57 -7.08 9.81 4.39
CA PHE A 57 -6.28 10.98 4.02
C PHE A 57 -6.85 11.76 2.84
N ASP A 58 -7.68 11.16 1.98
CA ASP A 58 -8.21 11.85 0.79
C ASP A 58 -8.90 13.18 1.11
N PRO A 59 -9.83 13.29 2.10
CA PRO A 59 -10.44 14.57 2.43
C PRO A 59 -9.45 15.56 3.05
N LEU A 60 -8.44 15.09 3.78
CA LEU A 60 -7.41 15.95 4.37
C LEU A 60 -6.50 16.53 3.29
N MET A 61 -6.05 15.68 2.37
CA MET A 61 -5.20 16.09 1.25
C MET A 61 -5.96 16.97 0.27
N PHE A 62 -7.23 16.65 -0.01
CA PHE A 62 -8.07 17.52 -0.83
C PHE A 62 -8.26 18.92 -0.18
N LYS A 63 -8.40 18.97 1.15
CA LYS A 63 -8.44 20.24 1.87
C LYS A 63 -7.15 21.04 1.76
N LEU A 64 -5.98 20.39 1.77
CA LEU A 64 -4.68 21.05 1.71
C LEU A 64 -4.27 21.39 0.28
N PHE A 65 -4.53 20.51 -0.68
CA PHE A 65 -3.95 20.57 -2.02
C PHE A 65 -4.98 20.65 -3.16
N GLY A 66 -6.27 20.54 -2.83
CA GLY A 66 -7.34 20.60 -3.81
C GLY A 66 -7.27 19.45 -4.83
N GLN A 67 -7.65 19.76 -6.06
CA GLN A 67 -7.71 18.80 -7.17
C GLN A 67 -6.35 18.19 -7.51
N ALA A 68 -5.25 18.92 -7.29
CA ALA A 68 -3.90 18.45 -7.53
C ALA A 68 -3.56 17.17 -6.76
N TRP A 69 -4.21 16.92 -5.62
CA TRP A 69 -4.09 15.66 -4.88
C TRP A 69 -4.41 14.44 -5.74
N PHE A 70 -5.50 14.49 -6.49
CA PHE A 70 -5.91 13.39 -7.36
C PHE A 70 -5.18 13.34 -8.70
N GLU A 71 -4.49 14.41 -9.08
CA GLU A 71 -3.78 14.49 -10.37
C GLU A 71 -2.30 14.14 -10.24
N THR A 72 -1.64 14.64 -9.20
CA THR A 72 -0.20 14.49 -8.99
C THR A 72 0.16 14.19 -7.54
N GLY A 73 -0.78 13.65 -6.78
CA GLY A 73 -0.57 13.33 -5.36
C GLY A 73 0.36 12.13 -5.17
N CYS A 74 1.13 12.18 -4.10
CA CYS A 74 1.93 11.07 -3.62
C CYS A 74 1.60 10.84 -2.14
N ILE A 75 1.24 9.61 -1.78
CA ILE A 75 1.12 9.15 -0.39
C ILE A 75 2.15 8.07 -0.13
N SER A 76 2.87 8.19 0.97
CA SER A 76 3.91 7.28 1.40
C SER A 76 3.67 6.92 2.86
N ALA A 77 3.57 5.64 3.18
CA ALA A 77 3.24 5.16 4.52
C ALA A 77 4.14 4.01 4.97
N HIS A 78 4.49 4.07 6.27
CA HIS A 78 5.05 2.96 7.03
C HIS A 78 3.99 2.48 8.02
N TYR A 79 3.57 1.23 7.91
CA TYR A 79 2.60 0.59 8.81
C TYR A 79 3.30 0.14 10.08
N GLN A 80 2.77 0.53 11.25
CA GLN A 80 3.42 0.31 12.54
C GLN A 80 2.67 -0.70 13.41
N ASN A 81 1.37 -0.54 13.56
CA ASN A 81 0.55 -1.46 14.31
C ASN A 81 -0.70 -1.83 13.52
N MET A 82 -1.07 -3.09 13.62
CA MET A 82 -2.25 -3.63 12.97
C MET A 82 -3.52 -3.05 13.62
N VAL A 83 -4.54 -2.89 12.79
CA VAL A 83 -5.88 -2.53 13.20
C VAL A 83 -6.77 -3.73 12.92
N VAL A 84 -7.57 -4.13 13.87
CA VAL A 84 -8.58 -5.19 13.70
C VAL A 84 -9.97 -4.58 13.55
N GLU A 85 -10.91 -5.35 13.03
CA GLU A 85 -12.28 -4.86 12.83
C GLU A 85 -12.92 -4.40 14.13
N GLY A 86 -13.60 -3.25 14.11
CA GLY A 86 -14.20 -2.62 15.27
C GLY A 86 -13.31 -1.59 15.98
N GLU A 87 -12.02 -1.59 15.73
CA GLU A 87 -11.13 -0.56 16.26
C GLU A 87 -11.31 0.77 15.51
N GLU A 88 -11.14 1.87 16.24
CA GLU A 88 -11.28 3.22 15.70
C GLU A 88 -9.91 3.84 15.42
N VAL A 89 -9.78 4.41 14.24
CA VAL A 89 -8.56 5.06 13.75
C VAL A 89 -8.87 6.48 13.30
N ARG A 90 -7.96 7.41 13.56
CA ARG A 90 -8.02 8.81 13.11
C ARG A 90 -6.77 9.17 12.34
N ALA A 91 -6.97 9.77 11.16
CA ALA A 91 -5.90 10.31 10.33
C ALA A 91 -5.61 11.78 10.68
N PHE A 92 -4.34 12.16 10.60
CA PHE A 92 -3.83 13.51 10.82
C PHE A 92 -2.89 13.89 9.68
N ALA A 93 -2.89 15.17 9.34
CA ALA A 93 -1.95 15.75 8.40
C ALA A 93 -1.41 17.08 8.93
N THR A 94 -0.11 17.27 8.85
CA THR A 94 0.58 18.52 9.22
C THR A 94 1.26 19.07 7.98
N LEU A 95 0.78 20.22 7.48
CA LEU A 95 1.31 20.87 6.29
C LEU A 95 2.73 21.36 6.55
N ASN A 96 3.65 21.09 5.63
CA ASN A 96 5.01 21.59 5.67
C ASN A 96 5.11 23.03 5.15
N ASN A 97 6.22 23.69 5.41
CA ASN A 97 6.45 25.10 5.02
C ASN A 97 6.48 25.29 3.50
N ASP A 98 6.76 24.25 2.73
CA ASP A 98 6.75 24.29 1.26
C ASP A 98 5.34 24.41 0.65
N GLN A 99 4.29 24.26 1.46
CA GLN A 99 2.88 24.29 1.08
C GLN A 99 2.50 23.22 0.02
N LYS A 100 3.39 22.28 -0.29
CA LYS A 100 3.23 21.20 -1.28
C LYS A 100 3.35 19.82 -0.70
N SER A 101 3.76 19.71 0.55
CA SER A 101 3.90 18.45 1.25
C SER A 101 3.36 18.51 2.68
N ALA A 102 3.05 17.35 3.24
CA ALA A 102 2.56 17.19 4.60
C ALA A 102 3.15 15.93 5.23
N ILE A 103 3.40 15.99 6.53
CA ILE A 103 3.60 14.78 7.33
C ILE A 103 2.24 14.22 7.67
N ILE A 104 2.08 12.91 7.49
CA ILE A 104 0.84 12.20 7.79
C ILE A 104 1.07 11.15 8.88
N ARG A 105 0.04 10.91 9.66
CA ARG A 105 -0.03 9.80 10.61
C ARG A 105 -1.47 9.37 10.83
N ALA A 106 -1.63 8.13 11.26
CA ALA A 106 -2.90 7.63 11.79
C ALA A 106 -2.66 6.95 13.12
N GLU A 107 -3.61 7.06 14.04
CA GLU A 107 -3.53 6.50 15.39
C GLU A 107 -4.88 5.96 15.83
N LYS A 108 -4.84 4.93 16.69
CA LYS A 108 -6.03 4.41 17.37
C LYS A 108 -6.52 5.40 18.41
N ARG A 109 -7.71 5.16 19.00
CA ARG A 109 -8.32 6.02 20.02
C ARG A 109 -7.46 6.19 21.28
N ASP A 110 -6.64 5.20 21.61
CA ASP A 110 -5.73 5.21 22.75
C ASP A 110 -4.37 5.88 22.45
N GLY A 111 -4.18 6.38 21.21
CA GLY A 111 -2.94 7.00 20.76
C GLY A 111 -1.92 6.01 20.18
N THR A 112 -2.23 4.72 20.10
CA THR A 112 -1.36 3.73 19.44
C THR A 112 -1.17 4.11 17.97
N PRO A 113 0.08 4.30 17.49
CA PRO A 113 0.33 4.68 16.11
C PRO A 113 -0.01 3.53 15.16
N VAL A 114 -0.80 3.80 14.12
CA VAL A 114 -1.19 2.84 13.06
C VAL A 114 -0.24 2.95 11.89
N LEU A 115 -0.02 4.16 11.40
CA LEU A 115 0.96 4.46 10.36
C LEU A 115 1.54 5.85 10.52
N THR A 116 2.74 6.03 9.95
CA THR A 116 3.38 7.33 9.75
C THR A 116 3.85 7.43 8.31
N GLY A 117 3.93 8.66 7.80
CA GLY A 117 4.30 8.85 6.42
C GLY A 117 4.36 10.31 5.98
N SER A 118 4.33 10.50 4.68
CA SER A 118 4.25 11.81 4.05
C SER A 118 3.26 11.80 2.89
N ALA A 119 2.69 12.96 2.60
CA ALA A 119 1.90 13.20 1.41
C ALA A 119 2.41 14.45 0.71
N SER A 120 2.34 14.51 -0.61
CA SER A 120 2.77 15.66 -1.40
C SER A 120 2.05 15.73 -2.73
N ILE A 121 2.20 16.87 -3.41
CA ILE A 121 1.74 17.04 -4.80
C ILE A 121 2.92 17.36 -5.71
N GLY A 122 2.84 16.83 -6.94
CA GLY A 122 3.87 17.00 -7.98
C GLY A 122 3.75 18.31 -8.78
N PRO A 123 4.54 18.39 -9.89
CA PRO A 123 5.44 17.34 -10.40
C PRO A 123 6.73 17.15 -9.58
N ASP A 124 7.20 18.18 -8.88
CA ASP A 124 8.49 18.17 -8.16
C ASP A 124 8.28 17.74 -6.70
N HIS A 125 8.21 16.42 -6.47
CA HIS A 125 8.11 15.89 -5.12
C HIS A 125 9.45 15.97 -4.38
N LEU A 126 9.42 16.38 -3.12
CA LEU A 126 10.54 16.19 -2.22
C LEU A 126 10.69 14.70 -1.86
N PRO A 127 11.88 14.26 -1.40
CA PRO A 127 12.04 12.90 -0.91
C PRO A 127 10.99 12.56 0.13
N THR A 128 10.29 11.44 -0.07
CA THR A 128 9.26 10.97 0.83
C THR A 128 9.84 10.40 2.12
N THR A 129 9.01 10.22 3.14
CA THR A 129 9.44 9.51 4.35
C THR A 129 9.88 8.08 4.03
N LEU A 130 9.32 7.46 2.99
CA LEU A 130 9.72 6.14 2.52
C LEU A 130 11.11 6.17 1.85
N ASP A 131 11.40 7.16 1.02
CA ASP A 131 12.74 7.33 0.43
C ASP A 131 13.82 7.47 1.52
N ILE A 132 13.55 8.32 2.53
CA ILE A 132 14.45 8.53 3.67
C ILE A 132 14.65 7.23 4.47
N ARG A 133 13.60 6.44 4.64
CA ARG A 133 13.64 5.15 5.33
C ARG A 133 14.42 4.11 4.52
N ARG A 134 14.14 3.99 3.23
CA ARG A 134 14.79 3.05 2.31
C ARG A 134 16.30 3.30 2.21
N ALA A 135 16.71 4.57 2.17
CA ALA A 135 18.13 4.94 2.14
C ALA A 135 18.93 4.49 3.38
N LYS A 136 18.24 4.20 4.50
CA LYS A 136 18.86 3.73 5.75
C LYS A 136 18.85 2.21 5.91
N LEU A 137 18.17 1.48 5.02
CA LEU A 137 18.13 0.03 5.08
C LEU A 137 19.50 -0.54 4.72
N ARG A 138 19.94 -1.51 5.51
CA ARG A 138 21.15 -2.26 5.20
C ARG A 138 20.84 -3.26 4.08
N PRO A 139 21.74 -3.40 3.08
CA PRO A 139 21.62 -4.47 2.12
C PRO A 139 21.62 -5.82 2.86
N SER A 140 20.75 -6.72 2.45
CA SER A 140 20.76 -8.09 2.95
C SER A 140 21.84 -8.89 2.22
N GLU A 141 22.74 -9.50 2.97
CA GLU A 141 23.82 -10.30 2.39
C GLU A 141 23.31 -11.67 1.93
N GLN A 142 22.34 -12.23 2.64
CA GLN A 142 21.89 -13.59 2.40
C GLN A 142 20.45 -13.80 2.88
N LEU A 143 19.53 -13.85 1.95
CA LEU A 143 18.12 -14.15 2.20
C LEU A 143 17.88 -15.66 2.07
N VAL A 144 16.83 -16.16 2.74
CA VAL A 144 16.43 -17.58 2.73
C VAL A 144 15.17 -17.77 1.92
N ILE A 145 14.09 -17.07 2.29
CA ILE A 145 12.80 -17.13 1.58
C ILE A 145 12.93 -16.47 0.19
N LEU A 146 13.66 -15.37 0.13
CA LEU A 146 13.86 -14.56 -1.06
C LEU A 146 15.23 -14.79 -1.73
N ALA A 147 15.87 -15.94 -1.48
CA ALA A 147 17.23 -16.24 -1.94
C ALA A 147 17.42 -16.09 -3.46
N ASP A 148 16.39 -16.37 -4.25
CA ASP A 148 16.44 -16.32 -5.72
C ASP A 148 16.01 -14.97 -6.30
N GLN A 149 15.63 -13.99 -5.45
CA GLN A 149 15.34 -12.62 -5.90
C GLN A 149 16.61 -11.76 -5.95
N LYS A 150 16.62 -10.83 -6.90
CA LYS A 150 17.70 -9.85 -7.06
C LYS A 150 17.11 -8.47 -7.35
N VAL A 151 17.77 -7.43 -6.85
CA VAL A 151 17.46 -6.04 -7.23
C VAL A 151 17.64 -5.88 -8.74
N GLY A 152 16.69 -5.23 -9.40
CA GLY A 152 16.60 -5.10 -10.84
C GLY A 152 15.89 -6.26 -11.55
N MET A 153 15.47 -7.31 -10.81
CA MET A 153 14.65 -8.39 -11.40
C MET A 153 13.30 -7.84 -11.83
N LYS A 154 12.94 -8.06 -13.08
CA LYS A 154 11.65 -7.64 -13.66
C LYS A 154 10.64 -8.77 -13.61
N GLY A 155 9.37 -8.40 -13.55
CA GLY A 155 8.28 -9.36 -13.73
C GLY A 155 8.39 -10.06 -15.09
N LYS A 156 7.85 -11.27 -15.17
CA LYS A 156 7.96 -12.14 -16.36
C LYS A 156 7.48 -11.47 -17.64
N GLN A 157 6.40 -10.71 -17.53
CA GLN A 157 5.80 -9.94 -18.63
C GLN A 157 5.03 -8.74 -18.08
N PRO A 158 4.75 -7.72 -18.91
CA PRO A 158 3.81 -6.67 -18.54
C PRO A 158 2.41 -7.26 -18.27
N GLU A 159 1.73 -6.72 -17.27
CA GLU A 159 0.39 -7.15 -16.89
C GLU A 159 -0.64 -6.14 -17.42
N HIS A 160 -1.73 -6.63 -18.00
CA HIS A 160 -2.82 -5.80 -18.50
C HIS A 160 -3.96 -5.81 -17.50
N VAL A 161 -4.29 -4.64 -16.97
CA VAL A 161 -5.24 -4.52 -15.85
C VAL A 161 -6.33 -3.51 -16.16
N ILE A 162 -7.50 -3.80 -15.63
CA ILE A 162 -8.65 -2.90 -15.63
C ILE A 162 -9.38 -3.08 -14.30
N MET A 163 -10.03 -2.03 -13.82
CA MET A 163 -10.92 -2.10 -12.67
C MET A 163 -12.27 -1.54 -13.06
N ASP A 164 -13.28 -2.42 -13.16
CA ASP A 164 -14.68 -2.02 -13.32
C ASP A 164 -15.39 -2.08 -11.96
N PHE A 165 -16.54 -1.42 -11.86
CA PHE A 165 -17.35 -1.38 -10.63
C PHE A 165 -17.74 -2.75 -10.12
N ASP A 166 -18.20 -3.64 -11.01
CA ASP A 166 -18.74 -4.95 -10.68
C ASP A 166 -17.73 -6.08 -10.90
N GLN A 167 -16.50 -5.77 -11.37
CA GLN A 167 -15.45 -6.75 -11.59
C GLN A 167 -14.94 -7.29 -10.25
N HIS A 168 -14.99 -8.63 -10.08
CA HIS A 168 -14.32 -9.31 -8.97
C HIS A 168 -12.81 -9.29 -9.18
N MET A 169 -12.06 -8.84 -8.17
CA MET A 169 -10.60 -8.62 -8.27
C MET A 169 -9.77 -9.88 -8.00
N GLY A 170 -10.39 -11.07 -8.10
CA GLY A 170 -9.70 -12.37 -7.96
C GLY A 170 -9.47 -12.80 -6.52
N ASP A 171 -8.70 -13.88 -6.36
CA ASP A 171 -8.50 -14.56 -5.07
C ASP A 171 -7.71 -13.74 -4.07
N LEU A 172 -6.84 -12.84 -4.56
CA LEU A 172 -6.07 -11.94 -3.69
C LEU A 172 -6.93 -10.81 -3.11
N TYR A 173 -7.99 -10.43 -3.83
CA TYR A 173 -8.93 -9.38 -3.43
C TYR A 173 -10.35 -9.84 -3.76
N PRO A 174 -10.99 -10.65 -2.89
CA PRO A 174 -12.26 -11.31 -3.18
C PRO A 174 -13.47 -10.37 -3.11
N PHE A 175 -13.36 -9.22 -3.74
CA PHE A 175 -14.40 -8.20 -3.80
C PHE A 175 -14.32 -7.38 -5.09
N SER A 176 -15.33 -6.56 -5.35
CA SER A 176 -15.35 -5.59 -6.44
C SER A 176 -15.16 -4.16 -5.92
N LEU A 177 -14.83 -3.23 -6.83
CA LEU A 177 -14.76 -1.80 -6.48
C LEU A 177 -16.07 -1.30 -5.87
N LYS A 178 -17.24 -1.74 -6.38
CA LYS A 178 -18.54 -1.37 -5.85
C LYS A 178 -18.69 -1.81 -4.39
N GLN A 179 -18.40 -3.07 -4.07
CA GLN A 179 -18.45 -3.58 -2.71
C GLN A 179 -17.50 -2.81 -1.78
N LYS A 180 -16.30 -2.48 -2.28
CA LYS A 180 -15.33 -1.70 -1.50
C LYS A 180 -15.82 -0.27 -1.24
N THR A 181 -16.38 0.42 -2.24
CA THR A 181 -16.89 1.79 -2.07
C THR A 181 -18.09 1.88 -1.10
N GLU A 182 -18.81 0.78 -0.86
CA GLU A 182 -19.85 0.68 0.18
C GLU A 182 -19.25 0.58 1.60
N LYS A 183 -17.97 0.19 1.72
CA LYS A 183 -17.25 -0.01 3.00
C LYS A 183 -16.18 1.05 3.27
N ILE A 184 -15.83 1.85 2.27
CA ILE A 184 -14.79 2.87 2.36
C ILE A 184 -15.12 3.89 3.47
N THR A 185 -14.12 4.28 4.24
CA THR A 185 -14.31 5.18 5.38
C THR A 185 -14.66 6.60 4.97
N GLU A 186 -14.20 7.02 3.78
CA GLU A 186 -14.42 8.37 3.26
C GLU A 186 -15.04 8.28 1.84
N PRO A 187 -16.36 8.10 1.74
CA PRO A 187 -17.03 8.02 0.44
C PRO A 187 -16.95 9.35 -0.31
N SER A 188 -16.76 9.25 -1.63
CA SER A 188 -16.79 10.40 -2.54
C SER A 188 -17.76 10.14 -3.69
N PRO A 189 -18.53 11.15 -4.14
CA PRO A 189 -19.32 11.03 -5.35
C PRO A 189 -18.47 10.63 -6.58
N TRP A 190 -17.23 11.05 -6.61
CA TRP A 190 -16.32 10.77 -7.74
C TRP A 190 -15.92 9.30 -7.87
N TYR A 191 -16.13 8.49 -6.82
CA TYR A 191 -15.89 7.05 -6.81
C TYR A 191 -17.08 6.24 -7.34
N THR A 192 -18.18 6.90 -7.72
CA THR A 192 -19.40 6.25 -8.23
C THR A 192 -19.60 6.50 -9.71
N LYS A 193 -20.32 5.62 -10.39
CA LYS A 193 -20.62 5.73 -11.84
C LYS A 193 -21.34 7.04 -12.18
N GLU A 194 -22.30 7.44 -11.34
CA GLU A 194 -23.13 8.63 -11.58
C GLU A 194 -22.41 9.91 -11.17
N GLY A 195 -21.79 9.92 -9.99
CA GLY A 195 -21.05 11.08 -9.50
C GLY A 195 -19.76 11.33 -10.28
N GLY A 196 -19.12 10.28 -10.77
CA GLY A 196 -17.95 10.39 -11.61
C GLY A 196 -18.17 11.15 -12.91
N ARG A 197 -19.38 11.07 -13.50
CA ARG A 197 -19.74 11.88 -14.69
C ARG A 197 -19.74 13.37 -14.39
N ARG A 198 -19.87 13.77 -13.13
CA ARG A 198 -19.85 15.16 -12.66
C ARG A 198 -18.52 15.53 -11.99
N SER A 199 -17.57 14.62 -11.97
CA SER A 199 -16.22 14.93 -11.52
C SER A 199 -15.54 15.94 -12.44
N PRO A 200 -14.48 16.63 -12.00
CA PRO A 200 -13.70 17.53 -12.87
C PRO A 200 -13.18 16.88 -14.16
N TRP A 201 -13.06 15.54 -14.15
CA TRP A 201 -12.54 14.76 -15.29
C TRP A 201 -13.65 14.09 -16.12
N GLY A 202 -14.92 14.22 -15.73
CA GLY A 202 -16.07 13.62 -16.42
C GLY A 202 -16.15 12.09 -16.33
N LYS A 203 -15.35 11.48 -15.44
CA LYS A 203 -15.23 10.04 -15.24
C LYS A 203 -15.13 9.71 -13.75
N ALA A 204 -15.50 8.47 -13.38
CA ALA A 204 -15.23 7.97 -12.04
C ALA A 204 -13.74 7.67 -11.87
N ILE A 205 -13.20 8.04 -10.72
CA ILE A 205 -11.80 7.81 -10.35
C ILE A 205 -11.69 6.64 -9.38
N ILE A 206 -10.54 5.99 -9.42
CA ILE A 206 -10.20 4.90 -8.49
C ILE A 206 -9.70 5.52 -7.17
N PRO A 207 -10.30 5.19 -5.99
CA PRO A 207 -9.81 5.65 -4.70
C PRO A 207 -8.37 5.21 -4.43
N TYR A 208 -7.59 5.98 -3.67
CA TYR A 208 -6.18 5.63 -3.39
C TYR A 208 -6.01 4.22 -2.81
N GLU A 209 -6.86 3.78 -1.89
CA GLU A 209 -6.79 2.41 -1.36
C GLU A 209 -7.02 1.35 -2.45
N MET A 210 -7.85 1.65 -3.47
CA MET A 210 -8.13 0.75 -4.57
C MET A 210 -7.06 0.83 -5.69
N ILE A 211 -6.23 1.88 -5.72
CA ILE A 211 -5.03 1.89 -6.57
C ILE A 211 -4.06 0.81 -6.08
N SER A 212 -3.95 0.60 -4.76
CA SER A 212 -3.20 -0.54 -4.22
C SER A 212 -3.74 -1.87 -4.75
N VAL A 213 -5.05 -2.06 -4.74
CA VAL A 213 -5.68 -3.27 -5.30
C VAL A 213 -5.40 -3.40 -6.80
N LEU A 214 -5.57 -2.33 -7.58
CA LEU A 214 -5.30 -2.32 -9.03
C LEU A 214 -3.87 -2.76 -9.33
N THR A 215 -2.92 -2.35 -8.51
CA THR A 215 -1.51 -2.68 -8.71
C THR A 215 -1.12 -4.05 -8.15
N GLU A 216 -1.96 -4.71 -7.33
CA GLU A 216 -1.55 -5.93 -6.64
C GLU A 216 -2.42 -7.16 -6.97
N TYR A 217 -3.62 -7.03 -7.56
CA TYR A 217 -4.47 -8.21 -7.80
C TYR A 217 -3.90 -9.19 -8.83
N THR A 218 -3.00 -8.74 -9.71
CA THR A 218 -2.25 -9.55 -10.67
C THR A 218 -0.80 -9.86 -10.24
N ALA A 219 -0.39 -9.51 -9.01
CA ALA A 219 1.00 -9.59 -8.57
C ALA A 219 1.65 -10.98 -8.72
N ARG A 220 0.85 -12.06 -8.74
CA ARG A 220 1.33 -13.42 -8.99
C ARG A 220 1.87 -13.62 -10.42
N GLU A 221 1.38 -12.87 -11.39
CA GLU A 221 1.78 -12.96 -12.80
C GLU A 221 3.23 -12.48 -13.03
N ALA A 222 3.76 -11.68 -12.09
CA ALA A 222 5.17 -11.28 -12.12
C ALA A 222 6.12 -12.47 -11.93
N GLU A 223 5.66 -13.57 -11.32
CA GLU A 223 6.42 -14.79 -11.06
C GLU A 223 7.76 -14.55 -10.33
N PHE A 224 7.80 -13.60 -9.41
CA PHE A 224 8.99 -13.41 -8.58
C PHE A 224 9.20 -14.63 -7.68
N PRO A 225 10.41 -15.29 -7.77
CA PRO A 225 10.65 -16.52 -7.05
C PRO A 225 10.68 -16.29 -5.54
N ARG A 226 10.06 -17.19 -4.79
CA ARG A 226 10.14 -17.23 -3.33
C ARG A 226 9.96 -18.65 -2.82
N LYS A 227 10.62 -18.98 -1.73
CA LYS A 227 10.37 -20.23 -1.01
C LYS A 227 9.10 -20.08 -0.17
N GLY A 228 8.38 -21.17 0.02
CA GLY A 228 7.14 -21.12 0.78
C GLY A 228 6.51 -22.48 1.03
N PRO A 229 5.34 -22.47 1.63
CA PRO A 229 4.51 -21.29 1.94
C PRO A 229 5.09 -20.41 3.05
N ALA A 230 4.96 -19.08 2.90
CA ALA A 230 5.33 -18.10 3.92
C ALA A 230 4.30 -16.95 3.93
N VAL A 231 3.90 -16.56 5.14
CA VAL A 231 2.90 -15.50 5.33
C VAL A 231 3.56 -14.13 5.12
N GLY A 232 2.94 -13.31 4.28
CA GLY A 232 3.38 -11.96 3.98
C GLY A 232 2.45 -10.90 4.56
N LEU A 233 3.00 -9.70 4.72
CA LEU A 233 2.27 -8.50 5.11
C LEU A 233 2.85 -7.28 4.38
N PHE A 234 2.04 -6.24 4.22
CA PHE A 234 2.49 -4.95 3.74
C PHE A 234 3.10 -4.17 4.91
N ALA A 235 4.39 -3.82 4.79
CA ALA A 235 5.08 -3.07 5.84
C ALA A 235 5.23 -1.58 5.50
N ASP A 236 5.42 -1.28 4.22
CA ASP A 236 5.50 0.10 3.71
C ASP A 236 4.83 0.14 2.33
N GLN A 237 4.20 1.26 2.00
CA GLN A 237 3.65 1.47 0.67
C GLN A 237 3.71 2.94 0.27
N GLU A 238 3.99 3.18 -1.01
CA GLU A 238 3.90 4.49 -1.65
C GLU A 238 3.08 4.38 -2.92
N ILE A 239 2.17 5.32 -3.13
CA ILE A 239 1.43 5.51 -4.38
C ILE A 239 1.68 6.94 -4.83
N LYS A 240 2.25 7.10 -6.03
CA LYS A 240 2.57 8.37 -6.65
C LYS A 240 1.83 8.51 -7.97
N LEU A 241 0.94 9.47 -8.07
CA LEU A 241 0.30 9.84 -9.33
C LEU A 241 1.23 10.81 -10.09
N ILE A 242 1.52 10.49 -11.33
CA ILE A 242 2.33 11.33 -12.23
C ILE A 242 1.43 12.11 -13.17
N LYS A 243 0.39 11.44 -13.66
CA LYS A 243 -0.62 11.99 -14.57
C LYS A 243 -1.97 11.36 -14.26
N GLY A 244 -2.44 11.57 -13.02
CA GLY A 244 -3.72 11.06 -12.54
C GLY A 244 -4.91 11.94 -12.92
N PRO A 245 -6.08 11.60 -12.40
CA PRO A 245 -6.36 10.42 -11.60
C PRO A 245 -6.38 9.13 -12.42
N LEU A 246 -6.30 7.99 -11.75
CA LEU A 246 -6.60 6.72 -12.40
C LEU A 246 -8.13 6.53 -12.47
N PHE A 247 -8.60 6.08 -13.62
CA PHE A 247 -10.03 6.01 -13.92
C PHE A 247 -10.58 4.59 -13.85
N VAL A 248 -11.80 4.48 -13.36
CA VAL A 248 -12.58 3.23 -13.41
C VAL A 248 -12.88 2.88 -14.87
N ASN A 249 -12.87 1.60 -15.19
CA ASN A 249 -13.11 1.05 -16.54
C ASN A 249 -12.16 1.65 -17.61
N HIS A 250 -10.90 1.84 -17.22
CA HIS A 250 -9.84 2.29 -18.13
C HIS A 250 -8.68 1.27 -18.09
N PRO A 251 -8.16 0.85 -19.26
CA PRO A 251 -7.09 -0.13 -19.30
C PRO A 251 -5.74 0.48 -18.96
N TYR A 252 -4.98 -0.23 -18.13
CA TYR A 252 -3.62 0.10 -17.77
C TYR A 252 -2.69 -1.09 -18.00
N ARG A 253 -1.42 -0.82 -18.23
CA ARG A 253 -0.35 -1.79 -18.31
C ARG A 253 0.59 -1.59 -17.13
N LEU A 254 0.88 -2.68 -16.42
CA LEU A 254 1.80 -2.67 -15.29
C LEU A 254 3.15 -3.27 -15.67
N GLU A 255 4.23 -2.66 -15.20
CA GLU A 255 5.59 -3.21 -15.25
C GLU A 255 6.16 -3.24 -13.85
N ARG A 256 6.59 -4.42 -13.41
CA ARG A 256 7.14 -4.62 -12.06
C ARG A 256 8.62 -4.85 -12.07
N GLU A 257 9.28 -4.36 -11.01
CA GLU A 257 10.71 -4.54 -10.79
C GLU A 257 10.98 -4.65 -9.28
N ILE A 258 11.84 -5.58 -8.88
CA ILE A 258 12.36 -5.61 -7.51
C ILE A 258 13.36 -4.46 -7.37
N CYS A 259 12.99 -3.42 -6.64
CA CYS A 259 13.81 -2.22 -6.49
C CYS A 259 14.70 -2.24 -5.24
N GLN A 260 14.41 -3.12 -4.27
CA GLN A 260 15.22 -3.31 -3.06
C GLN A 260 14.90 -4.63 -2.38
N LEU A 261 15.88 -5.19 -1.67
CA LEU A 261 15.71 -6.33 -0.77
C LEU A 261 16.27 -5.94 0.60
N SER A 262 15.62 -6.36 1.65
CA SER A 262 16.05 -6.08 3.02
C SER A 262 15.60 -7.18 3.97
N GLU A 263 16.16 -7.19 5.16
CA GLU A 263 15.70 -8.08 6.22
C GLU A 263 15.75 -7.40 7.58
N SER A 264 14.95 -7.93 8.48
CA SER A 264 15.00 -7.65 9.90
C SER A 264 15.06 -8.98 10.69
N ARG A 265 15.10 -8.88 12.01
CA ARG A 265 15.05 -10.08 12.86
C ARG A 265 13.83 -10.98 12.51
N ARG A 266 12.67 -10.40 12.19
CA ARG A 266 11.40 -11.15 12.02
C ARG A 266 11.00 -11.41 10.58
N VAL A 267 11.47 -10.62 9.63
CA VAL A 267 11.01 -10.68 8.24
C VAL A 267 12.14 -10.60 7.23
N GLU A 268 11.91 -11.15 6.04
CA GLU A 268 12.60 -10.82 4.81
C GLU A 268 11.66 -10.00 3.94
N SER A 269 12.16 -8.96 3.29
CA SER A 269 11.37 -7.96 2.59
C SER A 269 11.76 -7.83 1.14
N SER A 270 10.80 -8.01 0.25
CA SER A 270 10.89 -7.69 -1.17
C SER A 270 10.19 -6.36 -1.43
N TRP A 271 10.91 -5.41 -2.02
CA TRP A 271 10.40 -4.11 -2.40
C TRP A 271 10.17 -4.08 -3.90
N SER A 272 8.92 -4.01 -4.30
CA SER A 272 8.54 -3.94 -5.71
C SER A 272 8.19 -2.50 -6.09
N LEU A 273 8.72 -2.06 -7.23
CA LEU A 273 8.26 -0.88 -7.94
C LEU A 273 7.35 -1.33 -9.08
N THR A 274 6.10 -0.89 -9.06
CA THR A 274 5.12 -1.10 -10.11
C THR A 274 4.89 0.20 -10.85
N ARG A 275 5.22 0.26 -12.14
CA ARG A 275 4.93 1.39 -13.03
C ARG A 275 3.62 1.14 -13.73
N VAL A 276 2.73 2.13 -13.69
CA VAL A 276 1.40 2.08 -14.30
C VAL A 276 1.40 2.96 -15.54
N TYR A 277 1.18 2.36 -16.68
CA TYR A 277 1.08 3.04 -17.97
C TYR A 277 -0.38 3.06 -18.44
N ASP A 278 -0.84 4.22 -18.91
CA ASP A 278 -2.07 4.28 -19.70
C ASP A 278 -1.88 3.47 -20.99
N GLU A 279 -2.70 2.44 -21.18
CA GLU A 279 -2.51 1.51 -22.30
C GLU A 279 -2.80 2.14 -23.66
N LYS A 280 -3.63 3.21 -23.71
CA LYS A 280 -3.98 3.90 -24.96
C LYS A 280 -2.92 4.89 -25.39
N THR A 281 -2.29 5.59 -24.45
CA THR A 281 -1.29 6.63 -24.73
C THR A 281 0.14 6.15 -24.52
N ASN A 282 0.33 5.04 -23.85
CA ASN A 282 1.63 4.52 -23.39
C ASN A 282 2.39 5.50 -22.48
N GLU A 283 1.68 6.44 -21.84
CA GLU A 283 2.27 7.37 -20.89
C GLU A 283 2.34 6.73 -19.49
N LEU A 284 3.43 7.00 -18.77
CA LEU A 284 3.54 6.65 -17.35
C LEU A 284 2.62 7.56 -16.56
N VAL A 285 1.63 6.99 -15.86
CA VAL A 285 0.59 7.75 -15.13
C VAL A 285 0.68 7.61 -13.62
N ALA A 286 1.28 6.51 -13.12
CA ALA A 286 1.54 6.33 -11.70
C ALA A 286 2.72 5.39 -11.44
N GLU A 287 3.29 5.50 -10.24
CA GLU A 287 4.26 4.54 -9.68
C GLU A 287 3.80 4.12 -8.29
N CYS A 288 3.94 2.83 -7.99
CA CYS A 288 3.66 2.29 -6.68
C CYS A 288 4.88 1.53 -6.17
N ILE A 289 5.28 1.79 -4.92
CA ILE A 289 6.31 1.01 -4.22
C ILE A 289 5.62 0.26 -3.10
N LEU A 290 5.83 -1.05 -3.03
CA LEU A 290 5.33 -1.90 -1.98
C LEU A 290 6.46 -2.67 -1.32
N ASN A 291 6.55 -2.59 0.01
CA ASN A 291 7.33 -3.51 0.83
C ASN A 291 6.45 -4.69 1.24
N HIS A 292 6.63 -5.81 0.56
CA HIS A 292 6.04 -7.08 0.95
C HIS A 292 7.01 -7.82 1.86
N SER A 293 6.69 -7.87 3.16
CA SER A 293 7.51 -8.49 4.20
C SER A 293 7.01 -9.89 4.52
N LEU A 294 7.87 -10.88 4.40
CA LEU A 294 7.58 -12.30 4.67
C LEU A 294 8.05 -12.68 6.06
N LEU A 295 7.14 -13.21 6.88
CA LEU A 295 7.44 -13.62 8.25
C LEU A 295 8.30 -14.89 8.26
N LYS A 296 9.53 -14.81 8.76
CA LYS A 296 10.49 -15.93 8.86
C LYS A 296 9.90 -17.11 9.64
N ALA A 297 9.21 -16.82 10.75
CA ALA A 297 8.59 -17.81 11.60
C ALA A 297 7.42 -18.58 10.96
N SER A 298 6.85 -18.06 9.85
CA SER A 298 5.78 -18.74 9.12
C SER A 298 6.29 -19.74 8.07
N TYR A 299 7.57 -19.67 7.71
CA TYR A 299 8.20 -20.62 6.80
C TYR A 299 8.85 -21.74 7.62
N LYS A 300 8.23 -22.93 7.63
CA LYS A 300 8.61 -24.05 8.50
C LYS A 300 10.05 -24.54 8.32
N ASP A 301 10.60 -24.43 7.11
CA ASP A 301 11.94 -24.91 6.77
C ASP A 301 13.00 -23.79 6.87
N TYR A 302 12.66 -22.62 7.45
CA TYR A 302 13.54 -21.46 7.51
C TYR A 302 14.91 -21.74 8.13
N GLU A 303 14.94 -22.40 9.30
CA GLU A 303 16.18 -22.71 10.02
C GLU A 303 17.06 -23.72 9.26
N ALA A 304 16.43 -24.74 8.66
CA ALA A 304 17.15 -25.75 7.87
C ALA A 304 17.80 -25.13 6.64
N ASP A 305 17.05 -24.32 5.91
CA ASP A 305 17.52 -23.62 4.72
C ASP A 305 18.58 -22.55 5.06
N ALA A 306 18.39 -21.80 6.15
CA ALA A 306 19.39 -20.85 6.64
C ALA A 306 20.71 -21.53 6.98
N LYS A 307 20.66 -22.70 7.64
CA LYS A 307 21.84 -23.50 7.94
C LYS A 307 22.51 -24.02 6.67
N ALA A 308 21.74 -24.48 5.68
CA ALA A 308 22.26 -24.91 4.39
C ALA A 308 23.00 -23.78 3.65
N LEU A 309 22.56 -22.55 3.83
CA LEU A 309 23.20 -21.36 3.29
C LEU A 309 24.34 -20.82 4.17
N CYS A 310 24.68 -21.49 5.29
CA CYS A 310 25.65 -21.02 6.28
C CYS A 310 25.29 -19.63 6.88
N LYS A 311 24.04 -19.25 6.86
CA LYS A 311 23.56 -18.00 7.43
C LYS A 311 23.60 -18.03 8.95
N LYS A 312 24.19 -17.00 9.58
CA LYS A 312 24.09 -16.81 11.02
C LYS A 312 22.66 -16.36 11.37
N LEU A 313 22.01 -17.11 12.22
CA LEU A 313 20.71 -16.72 12.75
C LEU A 313 20.95 -15.83 13.99
N ASP A 314 20.31 -14.65 14.00
CA ASP A 314 20.29 -13.80 15.19
C ASP A 314 19.49 -14.52 16.31
N ALA A 315 20.10 -14.67 17.48
CA ALA A 315 19.51 -15.31 18.64
C ALA A 315 18.37 -14.48 19.26
#